data_b1e8fba37763d90d27cd742127b4916f
#
_entry.id   b1e8fba37763d90d27cd742127b4916f
#
_cell.length_a   1.000
_cell.length_b   1.000
_cell.length_c   1.000
_cell.angle_alpha   90.00
_cell.angle_beta   90.00
_cell.angle_gamma   90.00
#
_symmetry.space_group_name_H-M   'P 1'
#
loop_
_entity.id
_entity.type
_entity.pdbx_description
1 polymer ?
#
loop_
_entity_poly.entity_id
_entity_poly.type
_entity_poly.pdbx_seq_one_letter_code
_entity_poly.pdbx_strand_id
1 'polypeptide(L)'
;HKLYDPTNAAMARGLAVEHGLKYCHNGGEFDDPIDEAMKEFNKRTALGVDGEAKQREANNIPGYFENYVDLWDGELPLIESYQEKITLEIPGVEVPLIGYTDFEFPDSVIDIKTTGRMPSAISASHRWQGAIYQQAAGNRKVEFIYLTPKKAARYLLEDSEQDWIAVCQAATRLQTFLSAFDDLEHLTSAVIPNYESFYWSNPQTRKTAQEIFGF
;
A
#
# COMPACT_ATOMS: atom_id res chain seq x y z
N HIS A 1 5.85 3.10 -21.79
CA HIS A 1 6.66 1.95 -21.36
C HIS A 1 6.21 1.54 -19.95
N LYS A 2 5.85 0.25 -19.77
CA LYS A 2 5.54 -0.29 -18.46
C LYS A 2 6.83 -0.80 -17.84
N LEU A 3 7.42 -0.01 -16.94
CA LEU A 3 8.50 -0.46 -16.10
C LEU A 3 7.90 -1.12 -14.87
N TYR A 4 8.05 -2.43 -14.75
CA TYR A 4 7.62 -3.18 -13.58
C TYR A 4 8.81 -3.40 -12.67
N ASP A 5 8.68 -2.97 -11.42
CA ASP A 5 9.61 -3.37 -10.38
C ASP A 5 9.21 -4.77 -9.89
N PRO A 6 10.09 -5.78 -9.96
CA PRO A 6 9.75 -7.10 -9.45
C PRO A 6 9.51 -7.04 -7.94
N THR A 7 8.48 -7.75 -7.50
CA THR A 7 8.12 -7.86 -6.08
C THR A 7 9.31 -8.37 -5.27
N ASN A 8 9.77 -7.61 -4.29
CA ASN A 8 10.76 -8.08 -3.32
C ASN A 8 10.09 -8.85 -2.17
N ALA A 9 10.89 -9.57 -1.37
CA ALA A 9 10.37 -10.41 -0.30
C ALA A 9 9.52 -9.63 0.73
N ALA A 10 9.91 -8.39 1.06
CA ALA A 10 9.18 -7.57 2.03
C ALA A 10 7.82 -7.10 1.49
N MET A 11 7.76 -6.71 0.21
CA MET A 11 6.49 -6.39 -0.47
C MET A 11 5.58 -7.61 -0.56
N ALA A 12 6.15 -8.77 -0.96
CA ALA A 12 5.40 -10.03 -1.03
C ALA A 12 4.82 -10.41 0.33
N ARG A 13 5.59 -10.25 1.42
CA ARG A 13 5.12 -10.48 2.78
C ARG A 13 3.97 -9.54 3.13
N GLY A 14 4.08 -8.24 2.84
CA GLY A 14 3.02 -7.26 3.13
C GLY A 14 1.69 -7.69 2.53
N LEU A 15 1.70 -7.96 1.23
CA LEU A 15 0.51 -8.40 0.50
C LEU A 15 -0.02 -9.77 0.97
N ALA A 16 0.87 -10.68 1.36
CA ALA A 16 0.49 -11.99 1.86
C ALA A 16 -0.14 -11.91 3.26
N VAL A 17 0.40 -11.09 4.16
CA VAL A 17 -0.17 -10.84 5.49
C VAL A 17 -1.56 -10.22 5.35
N GLU A 18 -1.72 -9.14 4.58
CA GLU A 18 -3.00 -8.51 4.31
C GLU A 18 -4.01 -9.53 3.75
N HIS A 19 -3.59 -10.33 2.74
CA HIS A 19 -4.43 -11.38 2.18
C HIS A 19 -4.90 -12.40 3.22
N GLY A 20 -4.02 -12.85 4.11
CA GLY A 20 -4.35 -13.81 5.16
C GLY A 20 -5.25 -13.20 6.25
N LEU A 21 -5.04 -11.93 6.61
CA LEU A 21 -5.81 -11.26 7.68
C LEU A 21 -7.32 -11.21 7.39
N LYS A 22 -7.74 -11.18 6.12
CA LYS A 22 -9.17 -11.24 5.80
C LYS A 22 -9.84 -12.52 6.31
N TYR A 23 -9.10 -13.64 6.38
CA TYR A 23 -9.62 -14.91 6.91
C TYR A 23 -9.77 -14.90 8.43
N CYS A 24 -9.02 -14.06 9.13
CA CYS A 24 -9.24 -13.85 10.57
C CYS A 24 -10.62 -13.28 10.87
N HIS A 25 -11.18 -12.47 9.97
CA HIS A 25 -12.48 -11.79 10.14
C HIS A 25 -13.69 -12.59 9.67
N ASN A 26 -13.49 -13.75 9.02
CA ASN A 26 -14.57 -14.54 8.41
C ASN A 26 -15.14 -15.65 9.36
N GLY A 27 -14.90 -15.55 10.66
CA GLY A 27 -15.55 -16.43 11.65
C GLY A 27 -15.07 -17.88 11.69
N GLY A 28 -13.92 -18.20 11.13
CA GLY A 28 -13.25 -19.51 11.29
C GLY A 28 -13.84 -20.68 10.49
N GLU A 29 -14.69 -20.40 9.49
CA GLU A 29 -15.23 -21.46 8.59
C GLU A 29 -14.26 -21.86 7.46
N PHE A 30 -13.06 -21.27 7.39
CA PHE A 30 -12.13 -21.44 6.30
C PHE A 30 -10.72 -21.79 6.76
N ASP A 31 -9.82 -22.05 5.81
CA ASP A 31 -8.42 -22.39 6.00
C ASP A 31 -7.70 -21.46 7.02
N ASP A 32 -6.69 -21.98 7.67
CA ASP A 32 -5.86 -21.23 8.62
C ASP A 32 -5.34 -19.94 7.96
N PRO A 33 -5.57 -18.76 8.56
CA PRO A 33 -5.14 -17.48 8.01
C PRO A 33 -3.65 -17.40 7.71
N ILE A 34 -2.81 -18.04 8.54
CA ILE A 34 -1.36 -18.09 8.35
C ILE A 34 -1.02 -18.96 7.15
N ASP A 35 -1.70 -20.10 6.98
CA ASP A 35 -1.50 -20.98 5.82
C ASP A 35 -1.87 -20.28 4.52
N GLU A 36 -2.96 -19.52 4.48
CA GLU A 36 -3.36 -18.72 3.33
C GLU A 36 -2.34 -17.62 3.02
N ALA A 37 -1.84 -16.93 4.04
CA ALA A 37 -0.76 -15.96 3.87
C ALA A 37 0.51 -16.63 3.32
N MET A 38 0.88 -17.81 3.82
CA MET A 38 2.05 -18.55 3.33
C MET A 38 1.89 -19.04 1.88
N LYS A 39 0.70 -19.49 1.50
CA LYS A 39 0.38 -19.86 0.11
C LYS A 39 0.57 -18.63 -0.82
N GLU A 40 -0.01 -17.48 -0.45
CA GLU A 40 0.09 -16.26 -1.24
C GLU A 40 1.54 -15.72 -1.28
N PHE A 41 2.28 -15.77 -0.17
CA PHE A 41 3.69 -15.40 -0.11
C PHE A 41 4.55 -16.26 -1.04
N ASN A 42 4.37 -17.59 -1.00
CA ASN A 42 5.10 -18.52 -1.85
C ASN A 42 4.81 -18.29 -3.33
N LYS A 43 3.55 -18.03 -3.69
CA LYS A 43 3.13 -17.68 -5.05
C LYS A 43 3.83 -16.40 -5.54
N ARG A 44 3.85 -15.33 -4.74
CA ARG A 44 4.47 -14.05 -5.09
C ARG A 44 5.99 -14.09 -5.16
N THR A 45 6.61 -15.00 -4.43
CA THR A 45 8.07 -15.17 -4.37
C THR A 45 8.57 -16.37 -5.17
N ALA A 46 7.74 -16.97 -6.01
CA ALA A 46 8.11 -18.13 -6.82
C ALA A 46 9.24 -17.86 -7.82
N LEU A 47 9.31 -16.62 -8.32
CA LEU A 47 10.30 -16.19 -9.30
C LEU A 47 11.04 -14.94 -8.83
N GLY A 48 12.36 -14.94 -8.93
CA GLY A 48 13.17 -13.72 -8.83
C GLY A 48 13.42 -13.14 -7.43
N VAL A 49 13.02 -13.85 -6.36
CA VAL A 49 13.30 -13.41 -4.98
C VAL A 49 14.47 -14.22 -4.40
N ASP A 50 15.42 -13.50 -3.79
CA ASP A 50 16.56 -14.12 -3.09
C ASP A 50 16.10 -15.08 -1.98
N GLY A 51 16.73 -16.26 -1.92
CA GLY A 51 16.32 -17.35 -1.02
C GLY A 51 16.45 -17.02 0.47
N GLU A 52 17.51 -16.30 0.87
CA GLU A 52 17.72 -15.89 2.26
C GLU A 52 16.68 -14.81 2.68
N ALA A 53 16.44 -13.82 1.82
CA ALA A 53 15.43 -12.80 2.07
C ALA A 53 14.03 -13.43 2.13
N LYS A 54 13.72 -14.37 1.23
CA LYS A 54 12.47 -15.12 1.24
C LYS A 54 12.27 -15.86 2.55
N GLN A 55 13.27 -16.65 2.99
CA GLN A 55 13.16 -17.43 4.23
C GLN A 55 12.99 -16.54 5.46
N ARG A 56 13.75 -15.44 5.53
CA ARG A 56 13.62 -14.48 6.65
C ARG A 56 12.21 -13.87 6.72
N GLU A 57 11.66 -13.44 5.60
CA GLU A 57 10.32 -12.82 5.59
C GLU A 57 9.21 -13.86 5.84
N ALA A 58 9.35 -15.11 5.33
CA ALA A 58 8.44 -16.19 5.62
C ALA A 58 8.37 -16.51 7.13
N ASN A 59 9.52 -16.59 7.79
CA ASN A 59 9.60 -16.88 9.23
C ASN A 59 8.94 -15.80 10.10
N ASN A 60 8.80 -14.58 9.58
CA ASN A 60 8.16 -13.47 10.30
C ASN A 60 6.63 -13.47 10.18
N ILE A 61 6.05 -14.16 9.19
CA ILE A 61 4.61 -14.11 8.90
C ILE A 61 3.75 -14.43 10.12
N PRO A 62 3.97 -15.53 10.88
CA PRO A 62 3.13 -15.85 12.04
C PRO A 62 3.04 -14.72 13.07
N GLY A 63 4.15 -14.06 13.38
CA GLY A 63 4.19 -12.98 14.37
C GLY A 63 3.33 -11.75 13.99
N TYR A 64 3.07 -11.52 12.71
CA TYR A 64 2.14 -10.46 12.31
C TYR A 64 0.69 -10.79 12.67
N PHE A 65 0.30 -12.06 12.54
CA PHE A 65 -1.05 -12.53 12.88
C PHE A 65 -1.29 -12.52 14.39
N GLU A 66 -0.35 -13.02 15.18
CA GLU A 66 -0.42 -13.00 16.64
C GLU A 66 -0.64 -11.57 17.15
N ASN A 67 0.21 -10.63 16.72
CA ASN A 67 0.11 -9.23 17.14
C ASN A 67 -1.16 -8.54 16.60
N TYR A 68 -1.68 -8.94 15.44
CA TYR A 68 -2.92 -8.40 14.91
C TYR A 68 -4.13 -8.83 15.77
N VAL A 69 -4.23 -10.12 16.07
CA VAL A 69 -5.31 -10.64 16.91
C VAL A 69 -5.32 -10.02 18.30
N ASP A 70 -4.14 -9.81 18.88
CA ASP A 70 -3.99 -9.16 20.19
C ASP A 70 -4.55 -7.73 20.22
N LEU A 71 -4.54 -6.99 19.10
CA LEU A 71 -5.15 -5.64 19.02
C LEU A 71 -6.66 -5.63 19.19
N TRP A 72 -7.31 -6.78 19.04
CA TRP A 72 -8.77 -6.93 19.07
C TRP A 72 -9.24 -7.67 20.33
N ASP A 73 -8.37 -7.86 21.32
CA ASP A 73 -8.66 -8.62 22.54
C ASP A 73 -9.26 -10.02 22.26
N GLY A 74 -8.92 -10.58 21.08
CA GLY A 74 -9.43 -11.88 20.61
C GLY A 74 -10.81 -11.85 19.93
N GLU A 75 -11.50 -10.71 19.90
CA GLU A 75 -12.81 -10.54 19.27
C GLU A 75 -12.72 -9.76 17.96
N LEU A 76 -12.44 -10.46 16.87
CA LEU A 76 -12.29 -9.85 15.53
C LEU A 76 -13.69 -9.54 14.94
N PRO A 77 -13.98 -8.26 14.61
CA PRO A 77 -15.23 -7.89 13.98
C PRO A 77 -15.31 -8.43 12.55
N LEU A 78 -16.51 -8.63 12.02
CA LEU A 78 -16.71 -8.96 10.62
C LEU A 78 -16.40 -7.76 9.74
N ILE A 79 -15.67 -7.97 8.64
CA ILE A 79 -15.46 -6.97 7.60
C ILE A 79 -16.70 -6.87 6.70
N GLU A 80 -17.02 -5.67 6.24
CA GLU A 80 -18.04 -5.44 5.21
C GLU A 80 -17.47 -5.67 3.82
N SER A 81 -16.26 -5.19 3.55
CA SER A 81 -15.56 -5.40 2.29
C SER A 81 -14.05 -5.47 2.46
N TYR A 82 -13.39 -6.07 1.47
CA TYR A 82 -11.94 -6.23 1.35
C TYR A 82 -11.47 -5.78 -0.02
N GLN A 83 -10.45 -4.92 -0.05
CA GLN A 83 -9.91 -4.32 -1.28
C GLN A 83 -10.99 -3.64 -2.14
N GLU A 84 -11.87 -2.85 -1.49
CA GLU A 84 -12.91 -2.11 -2.18
C GLU A 84 -12.30 -0.97 -3.00
N LYS A 85 -12.72 -0.89 -4.25
CA LYS A 85 -12.27 0.17 -5.15
C LYS A 85 -12.95 1.48 -4.84
N ILE A 86 -12.16 2.51 -4.57
CA ILE A 86 -12.62 3.88 -4.45
C ILE A 86 -12.27 4.70 -5.70
N THR A 87 -13.13 5.64 -6.04
CA THR A 87 -12.94 6.56 -7.17
C THR A 87 -13.36 7.95 -6.74
N LEU A 88 -12.46 8.93 -6.83
CA LEU A 88 -12.69 10.31 -6.43
C LEU A 88 -12.37 11.25 -7.59
N GLU A 89 -13.30 12.16 -7.85
CA GLU A 89 -13.12 13.25 -8.80
C GLU A 89 -12.49 14.45 -8.09
N ILE A 90 -11.44 15.02 -8.68
CA ILE A 90 -10.80 16.25 -8.19
C ILE A 90 -11.13 17.37 -9.18
N PRO A 91 -11.76 18.47 -8.75
CA PRO A 91 -12.11 19.56 -9.65
C PRO A 91 -10.90 20.08 -10.42
N GLY A 92 -11.00 20.14 -11.75
CA GLY A 92 -9.93 20.58 -12.64
C GLY A 92 -8.86 19.51 -12.95
N VAL A 93 -9.07 18.27 -12.54
CA VAL A 93 -8.24 17.12 -12.93
C VAL A 93 -9.07 16.20 -13.83
N GLU A 94 -8.56 15.89 -15.02
CA GLU A 94 -9.31 15.18 -16.07
C GLU A 94 -9.54 13.70 -15.75
N VAL A 95 -8.65 13.11 -14.96
CA VAL A 95 -8.72 11.69 -14.60
C VAL A 95 -9.05 11.53 -13.12
N PRO A 96 -9.93 10.57 -12.75
CA PRO A 96 -10.24 10.34 -11.35
C PRO A 96 -9.05 9.75 -10.60
N LEU A 97 -8.98 10.07 -9.32
CA LEU A 97 -8.09 9.38 -8.39
C LEU A 97 -8.71 8.02 -8.05
N ILE A 98 -7.94 6.95 -8.25
CA ILE A 98 -8.36 5.58 -7.96
C ILE A 98 -7.51 5.02 -6.84
N GLY A 99 -8.15 4.38 -5.88
CA GLY A 99 -7.51 3.66 -4.78
C GLY A 99 -8.25 2.37 -4.45
N TYR A 100 -7.69 1.62 -3.51
CA TYR A 100 -8.30 0.44 -2.92
C TYR A 100 -8.11 0.51 -1.42
N THR A 101 -9.18 0.31 -0.67
CA THR A 101 -9.12 0.17 0.80
C THR A 101 -8.71 -1.26 1.15
N ASP A 102 -8.00 -1.48 2.26
CA ASP A 102 -7.67 -2.84 2.67
C ASP A 102 -8.91 -3.50 3.32
N PHE A 103 -9.42 -2.93 4.41
CA PHE A 103 -10.59 -3.44 5.12
C PHE A 103 -11.61 -2.34 5.40
N GLU A 104 -12.88 -2.63 5.14
CA GLU A 104 -13.99 -1.76 5.51
C GLU A 104 -14.87 -2.43 6.56
N PHE A 105 -15.18 -1.66 7.60
CA PHE A 105 -16.06 -2.01 8.69
C PHE A 105 -17.25 -1.03 8.75
N PRO A 106 -18.33 -1.32 9.48
CA PRO A 106 -19.48 -0.42 9.55
C PRO A 106 -19.15 1.02 9.98
N ASP A 107 -18.15 1.19 10.85
CA ASP A 107 -17.77 2.47 11.45
C ASP A 107 -16.36 2.96 11.06
N SER A 108 -15.60 2.13 10.36
CA SER A 108 -14.20 2.46 10.03
C SER A 108 -13.70 1.86 8.71
N VAL A 109 -12.70 2.51 8.13
CA VAL A 109 -11.85 2.00 7.05
C VAL A 109 -10.46 1.84 7.62
N ILE A 110 -9.90 0.66 7.51
CA ILE A 110 -8.60 0.31 8.09
C ILE A 110 -7.62 -0.06 6.99
N ASP A 111 -6.44 0.55 7.04
CA ASP A 111 -5.31 0.26 6.16
C ASP A 111 -4.20 -0.45 6.95
N ILE A 112 -3.71 -1.56 6.43
CA ILE A 112 -2.72 -2.41 7.07
C ILE A 112 -1.33 -2.10 6.55
N LYS A 113 -0.41 -1.79 7.45
CA LYS A 113 0.99 -1.50 7.12
C LYS A 113 1.94 -2.47 7.82
N THR A 114 2.50 -3.42 7.08
CA THR A 114 3.57 -4.27 7.60
C THR A 114 4.92 -3.57 7.52
N THR A 115 5.65 -3.50 8.61
CA THR A 115 6.91 -2.76 8.69
C THR A 115 7.94 -3.49 9.54
N GLY A 116 9.22 -3.23 9.31
CA GLY A 116 10.31 -3.75 10.15
C GLY A 116 10.50 -2.97 11.45
N ARG A 117 10.04 -1.72 11.50
CA ARG A 117 10.15 -0.85 12.69
C ARG A 117 8.83 -0.13 12.92
N MET A 118 8.30 -0.23 14.14
CA MET A 118 7.07 0.46 14.53
C MET A 118 7.26 1.97 14.47
N PRO A 119 6.47 2.70 13.69
CA PRO A 119 6.49 4.16 13.71
C PRO A 119 5.84 4.70 14.99
N SER A 120 6.17 5.92 15.36
CA SER A 120 5.55 6.62 16.51
C SER A 120 4.28 7.38 16.12
N ALA A 121 4.02 7.55 14.83
CA ALA A 121 2.86 8.25 14.29
C ALA A 121 2.64 7.82 12.83
N ILE A 122 1.48 8.17 12.27
CA ILE A 122 1.19 8.02 10.83
C ILE A 122 2.18 8.87 10.04
N SER A 123 2.88 8.27 9.06
CA SER A 123 3.82 9.00 8.19
C SER A 123 3.09 10.00 7.28
N ALA A 124 3.77 11.03 6.79
CA ALA A 124 3.17 12.02 5.89
C ALA A 124 2.57 11.37 4.63
N SER A 125 3.23 10.38 4.04
CA SER A 125 2.71 9.66 2.87
C SER A 125 1.46 8.85 3.19
N HIS A 126 1.39 8.21 4.35
CA HIS A 126 0.21 7.48 4.79
C HIS A 126 -0.93 8.43 5.18
N ARG A 127 -0.63 9.62 5.73
CA ARG A 127 -1.65 10.66 5.96
C ARG A 127 -2.31 11.09 4.66
N TRP A 128 -1.56 11.26 3.57
CA TRP A 128 -2.14 11.57 2.25
C TRP A 128 -3.04 10.44 1.74
N GLN A 129 -2.60 9.19 1.87
CA GLN A 129 -3.42 8.02 1.55
C GLN A 129 -4.68 7.98 2.39
N GLY A 130 -4.56 8.21 3.70
CA GLY A 130 -5.70 8.25 4.62
C GLY A 130 -6.66 9.40 4.32
N ALA A 131 -6.16 10.57 3.90
CA ALA A 131 -7.01 11.69 3.48
C ALA A 131 -7.84 11.33 2.23
N ILE A 132 -7.27 10.57 1.30
CA ILE A 132 -8.01 10.03 0.16
C ILE A 132 -9.11 9.09 0.63
N TYR A 133 -8.80 8.17 1.53
CA TYR A 133 -9.78 7.23 2.09
C TYR A 133 -10.88 7.96 2.86
N GLN A 134 -10.53 9.01 3.62
CA GLN A 134 -11.50 9.81 4.37
C GLN A 134 -12.54 10.48 3.47
N GLN A 135 -12.14 10.92 2.26
CA GLN A 135 -13.09 11.48 1.28
C GLN A 135 -14.06 10.42 0.74
N ALA A 136 -13.62 9.17 0.62
CA ALA A 136 -14.45 8.06 0.15
C ALA A 136 -15.27 7.40 1.27
N ALA A 137 -14.79 7.45 2.50
CA ALA A 137 -15.36 6.75 3.66
C ALA A 137 -16.67 7.37 4.18
N GLY A 138 -17.01 8.59 3.77
CA GLY A 138 -18.14 9.33 4.33
C GLY A 138 -17.92 9.69 5.81
N ASN A 139 -18.78 9.22 6.69
CA ASN A 139 -18.69 9.50 8.14
C ASN A 139 -17.86 8.46 8.93
N ARG A 140 -17.31 7.43 8.25
CA ARG A 140 -16.50 6.39 8.89
C ARG A 140 -15.13 6.94 9.26
N LYS A 141 -14.55 6.40 10.32
CA LYS A 141 -13.17 6.71 10.73
C LYS A 141 -12.18 6.07 9.75
N VAL A 142 -11.02 6.69 9.57
CA VAL A 142 -9.90 6.08 8.85
C VAL A 142 -8.79 5.79 9.85
N GLU A 143 -8.30 4.57 9.85
CA GLU A 143 -7.30 4.10 10.78
C GLU A 143 -6.19 3.34 10.07
N PHE A 144 -4.99 3.39 10.65
CA PHE A 144 -3.83 2.63 10.21
C PHE A 144 -3.42 1.63 11.27
N ILE A 145 -3.33 0.36 10.91
CA ILE A 145 -2.74 -0.66 11.76
C ILE A 145 -1.34 -0.96 11.24
N TYR A 146 -0.33 -0.59 12.04
CA TYR A 146 1.06 -0.95 11.77
C TYR A 146 1.40 -2.24 12.47
N LEU A 147 1.93 -3.19 11.71
CA LEU A 147 2.31 -4.51 12.16
C LEU A 147 3.82 -4.72 12.00
N THR A 148 4.44 -5.23 13.03
CA THR A 148 5.79 -5.83 13.00
C THR A 148 5.70 -7.27 13.46
N PRO A 149 6.74 -8.10 13.29
CA PRO A 149 6.74 -9.47 13.84
C PRO A 149 6.67 -9.54 15.36
N LYS A 150 6.78 -8.41 16.07
CA LYS A 150 6.89 -8.35 17.55
C LYS A 150 5.80 -7.55 18.22
N LYS A 151 5.09 -6.70 17.51
CA LYS A 151 4.05 -5.83 18.05
C LYS A 151 3.19 -5.20 16.97
N ALA A 152 2.00 -4.77 17.35
CA ALA A 152 1.10 -3.98 16.54
C ALA A 152 0.81 -2.61 17.20
N ALA A 153 0.35 -1.66 16.39
CA ALA A 153 -0.17 -0.38 16.86
C ALA A 153 -1.25 0.13 15.91
N ARG A 154 -2.32 0.70 16.48
CA ARG A 154 -3.46 1.27 15.77
C ARG A 154 -3.43 2.78 15.94
N TYR A 155 -3.54 3.52 14.84
CA TYR A 155 -3.54 4.97 14.80
C TYR A 155 -4.78 5.47 14.06
N LEU A 156 -5.55 6.33 14.73
CA LEU A 156 -6.65 7.06 14.10
C LEU A 156 -6.09 8.22 13.29
N LEU A 157 -6.59 8.37 12.06
CA LEU A 157 -6.31 9.58 11.27
C LEU A 157 -7.21 10.72 11.77
N GLU A 158 -6.59 11.72 12.34
CA GLU A 158 -7.24 12.96 12.78
C GLU A 158 -6.79 14.12 11.89
N ASP A 159 -7.63 15.15 11.79
CA ASP A 159 -7.30 16.44 11.13
C ASP A 159 -6.69 16.27 9.72
N SER A 160 -7.37 15.50 8.84
CA SER A 160 -6.86 15.18 7.49
C SER A 160 -7.16 16.24 6.42
N GLU A 161 -7.81 17.37 6.77
CA GLU A 161 -8.22 18.38 5.80
C GLU A 161 -7.03 18.99 5.04
N GLN A 162 -5.94 19.32 5.74
CA GLN A 162 -4.75 19.86 5.11
C GLN A 162 -4.03 18.83 4.22
N ASP A 163 -4.08 17.56 4.60
CA ASP A 163 -3.54 16.46 3.78
C ASP A 163 -4.36 16.30 2.48
N TRP A 164 -5.68 16.42 2.56
CA TRP A 164 -6.55 16.39 1.37
C TRP A 164 -6.30 17.57 0.44
N ILE A 165 -6.16 18.78 0.98
CA ILE A 165 -5.79 19.96 0.21
C ILE A 165 -4.46 19.73 -0.52
N ALA A 166 -3.47 19.16 0.15
CA ALA A 166 -2.17 18.84 -0.43
C ALA A 166 -2.29 17.80 -1.57
N VAL A 167 -3.12 16.77 -1.41
CA VAL A 167 -3.42 15.77 -2.46
C VAL A 167 -4.04 16.45 -3.67
N CYS A 168 -5.06 17.28 -3.49
CA CYS A 168 -5.70 18.01 -4.59
C CYS A 168 -4.70 18.94 -5.32
N GLN A 169 -3.88 19.67 -4.59
CA GLN A 169 -2.84 20.51 -5.16
C GLN A 169 -1.80 19.70 -5.96
N ALA A 170 -1.39 18.55 -5.44
CA ALA A 170 -0.44 17.67 -6.13
C ALA A 170 -1.05 17.13 -7.44
N ALA A 171 -2.31 16.68 -7.42
CA ALA A 171 -3.03 16.20 -8.59
C ALA A 171 -3.18 17.30 -9.65
N THR A 172 -3.60 18.52 -9.26
CA THR A 172 -3.73 19.66 -10.16
C THR A 172 -2.38 20.06 -10.80
N ARG A 173 -1.31 20.08 -10.01
CA ARG A 173 0.04 20.38 -10.53
C ARG A 173 0.52 19.32 -11.51
N LEU A 174 0.26 18.04 -11.21
CA LEU A 174 0.58 16.96 -12.12
C LEU A 174 -0.20 17.06 -13.43
N GLN A 175 -1.50 17.34 -13.36
CA GLN A 175 -2.33 17.58 -14.56
C GLN A 175 -1.75 18.74 -15.39
N THR A 176 -1.43 19.87 -14.75
CA THR A 176 -0.84 21.04 -15.42
C THR A 176 0.49 20.69 -16.08
N PHE A 177 1.36 19.95 -15.39
CA PHE A 177 2.64 19.50 -15.93
C PHE A 177 2.45 18.59 -17.16
N LEU A 178 1.58 17.58 -17.06
CA LEU A 178 1.32 16.65 -18.16
C LEU A 178 0.68 17.34 -19.37
N SER A 179 -0.21 18.31 -19.15
CA SER A 179 -0.87 19.08 -20.21
C SER A 179 0.06 20.07 -20.92
N ALA A 180 1.27 20.30 -20.43
CA ALA A 180 2.28 21.15 -21.09
C ALA A 180 3.00 20.44 -22.23
N PHE A 181 2.76 19.16 -22.46
CA PHE A 181 3.43 18.34 -23.48
C PHE A 181 2.41 17.76 -24.45
N ASP A 182 2.70 17.90 -25.75
CA ASP A 182 1.82 17.43 -26.82
C ASP A 182 1.89 15.90 -27.01
N ASP A 183 3.03 15.28 -26.62
CA ASP A 183 3.26 13.86 -26.79
C ASP A 183 4.26 13.29 -25.74
N LEU A 184 4.37 11.96 -25.71
CA LEU A 184 5.25 11.24 -24.79
C LEU A 184 6.74 11.45 -25.05
N GLU A 185 7.15 11.68 -26.29
CA GLU A 185 8.56 11.91 -26.63
C GLU A 185 9.03 13.24 -26.06
N HIS A 186 8.20 14.27 -26.24
CA HIS A 186 8.46 15.58 -25.66
C HIS A 186 8.47 15.56 -24.13
N LEU A 187 7.49 14.90 -23.50
CA LEU A 187 7.46 14.71 -22.05
C LEU A 187 8.73 13.97 -21.56
N THR A 188 9.13 12.88 -22.22
CA THR A 188 10.30 12.08 -21.84
C THR A 188 11.59 12.91 -21.93
N SER A 189 11.71 13.78 -22.93
CA SER A 189 12.88 14.66 -23.08
C SER A 189 12.99 15.73 -21.99
N ALA A 190 11.87 16.09 -21.35
CA ALA A 190 11.82 17.09 -20.27
C ALA A 190 12.01 16.51 -18.86
N VAL A 191 11.93 15.18 -18.70
CA VAL A 191 12.09 14.51 -17.41
C VAL A 191 13.53 14.07 -17.21
N ILE A 192 14.14 14.46 -16.07
CA ILE A 192 15.47 14.02 -15.66
C ILE A 192 15.29 12.97 -14.54
N PRO A 193 15.48 11.68 -14.82
CA PRO A 193 15.35 10.65 -13.80
C PRO A 193 16.45 10.73 -12.74
N ASN A 194 16.07 10.64 -11.47
CA ASN A 194 17.04 10.49 -10.39
C ASN A 194 17.29 9.00 -10.13
N TYR A 195 18.26 8.40 -10.78
CA TYR A 195 18.59 6.97 -10.67
C TYR A 195 19.13 6.54 -9.30
N GLU A 196 19.50 7.48 -8.43
CA GLU A 196 19.87 7.20 -7.04
C GLU A 196 18.64 7.04 -6.13
N SER A 197 17.45 7.36 -6.63
CA SER A 197 16.21 7.17 -5.90
C SER A 197 15.90 5.69 -5.68
N PHE A 198 15.29 5.37 -4.54
CA PHE A 198 14.77 4.03 -4.20
C PHE A 198 13.92 3.42 -5.32
N TYR A 199 13.16 4.21 -6.06
CA TYR A 199 12.32 3.75 -7.18
C TYR A 199 13.12 3.10 -8.33
N TRP A 200 14.42 3.35 -8.40
CA TRP A 200 15.34 2.76 -9.39
C TRP A 200 16.27 1.71 -8.76
N SER A 201 15.91 1.15 -7.61
CA SER A 201 16.74 0.15 -6.91
C SER A 201 16.89 -1.16 -7.67
N ASN A 202 15.95 -1.50 -8.55
CA ASN A 202 16.06 -2.67 -9.41
C ASN A 202 17.01 -2.41 -10.59
N PRO A 203 18.11 -3.17 -10.75
CA PRO A 203 19.11 -2.92 -11.81
C PRO A 203 18.55 -3.05 -13.24
N GLN A 204 17.63 -4.00 -13.46
CA GLN A 204 17.04 -4.20 -14.79
C GLN A 204 16.10 -3.05 -15.15
N THR A 205 15.25 -2.63 -14.22
CA THR A 205 14.38 -1.46 -14.40
C THR A 205 15.19 -0.20 -14.65
N ARG A 206 16.26 0.02 -13.88
CA ARG A 206 17.19 1.14 -14.06
C ARG A 206 17.83 1.12 -15.46
N LYS A 207 18.35 -0.04 -15.89
CA LYS A 207 18.97 -0.17 -17.21
C LYS A 207 17.97 0.16 -18.33
N THR A 208 16.75 -0.39 -18.27
CA THR A 208 15.72 -0.09 -19.26
C THR A 208 15.34 1.39 -19.27
N ALA A 209 15.27 2.02 -18.09
CA ALA A 209 15.00 3.46 -17.99
C ALA A 209 16.15 4.29 -18.59
N GLN A 210 17.41 3.92 -18.36
CA GLN A 210 18.56 4.59 -18.97
C GLN A 210 18.53 4.51 -20.51
N GLU A 211 18.10 3.37 -21.07
CA GLU A 211 17.89 3.22 -22.51
C GLU A 211 16.77 4.12 -23.04
N ILE A 212 15.70 4.32 -22.28
CA ILE A 212 14.55 5.16 -22.65
C ILE A 212 14.87 6.65 -22.53
N PHE A 213 15.49 7.08 -21.45
CA PHE A 213 15.76 8.49 -21.16
C PHE A 213 17.11 8.98 -21.68
N GLY A 214 17.98 8.10 -22.19
CA GLY A 214 19.24 8.49 -22.85
C GLY A 214 20.38 8.88 -21.90
N PHE A 215 20.38 8.40 -20.63
CA PHE A 215 21.42 8.68 -19.62
C PHE A 215 22.13 7.40 -19.18
#